data_957ad42eb81eb564382541ef28f88808
#
_entry.id   957ad42eb81eb564382541ef28f88808
#
_cell.length_a   1.000
_cell.length_b   1.000
_cell.length_c   1.000
_cell.angle_alpha   90.00
_cell.angle_beta   90.00
_cell.angle_gamma   90.00
#
_symmetry.space_group_name_H-M   'P 1'
#
loop_
_entity.id
_entity.type
_entity.pdbx_description
1 polymer ?
#
loop_
_entity_poly.entity_id
_entity_poly.type
_entity_poly.pdbx_seq_one_letter_code
_entity_poly.pdbx_strand_id
1 'polypeptide(L)'
;ENTIAADKGGRSATFINMIALHDGNRFANKRRLAPFKPRAQAMLDDLGSLIADLEKSGRKVMLVVVPEHGAAEKGDKVQVAHLRDIPSPAITHVPALVKFIGVTPADSPVTVDTKTSYLAVSSLIGRVLETNYFGKPEGEVPLKDLLKDLPQTHSVSENANAKVVNYKGKDYVKMDNKDWREYAK
;
A
#
# COMPACT_ATOMS: atom_id res chain seq x y z
N GLU A 1 9.15 8.02 15.99
CA GLU A 1 8.57 7.83 17.36
C GLU A 1 8.31 9.18 18.04
N ASN A 2 9.29 10.08 18.09
CA ASN A 2 9.16 11.37 18.78
C ASN A 2 8.07 12.28 18.20
N THR A 3 7.80 12.25 16.89
CA THR A 3 6.79 13.07 16.23
C THR A 3 5.37 12.68 16.64
N ILE A 4 5.11 11.39 16.78
CA ILE A 4 3.81 10.85 17.20
C ILE A 4 3.57 11.15 18.69
N ALA A 5 4.61 11.02 19.50
CA ALA A 5 4.54 11.31 20.95
C ALA A 5 4.35 12.79 21.28
N ALA A 6 4.83 13.69 20.43
CA ALA A 6 4.75 15.13 20.64
C ALA A 6 3.36 15.75 20.34
N ASP A 7 2.48 15.04 19.64
CA ASP A 7 1.14 15.53 19.28
C ASP A 7 0.21 15.52 20.52
N LYS A 8 -0.14 16.71 21.00
CA LYS A 8 -0.87 16.91 22.27
C LYS A 8 -2.41 16.97 22.12
N GLY A 9 -2.94 16.61 20.99
CA GLY A 9 -4.38 16.54 20.79
C GLY A 9 -4.83 17.14 19.45
N GLY A 10 -6.04 16.78 19.04
CA GLY A 10 -6.58 17.14 17.74
C GLY A 10 -6.42 16.03 16.72
N ARG A 11 -6.72 16.35 15.47
CA ARG A 11 -6.54 15.43 14.32
C ARG A 11 -5.19 15.71 13.68
N SER A 12 -4.38 14.69 13.54
CA SER A 12 -3.08 14.78 12.88
C SER A 12 -2.93 13.70 11.83
N ALA A 13 -2.05 13.93 10.86
CA ALA A 13 -1.62 12.93 9.88
C ALA A 13 -0.10 12.86 9.87
N THR A 14 0.43 11.65 9.92
CA THR A 14 1.87 11.40 9.84
C THR A 14 2.15 10.50 8.65
N PHE A 15 3.05 10.91 7.78
CA PHE A 15 3.56 10.12 6.67
C PHE A 15 4.93 9.54 7.05
N ILE A 16 5.09 8.22 6.90
CA ILE A 16 6.33 7.51 7.17
C ILE A 16 6.77 6.80 5.88
N ASN A 17 7.92 7.17 5.36
CA ASN A 17 8.52 6.48 4.23
C ASN A 17 9.53 5.43 4.72
N MET A 18 9.21 4.15 4.54
CA MET A 18 10.06 3.03 4.91
C MET A 18 10.84 2.53 3.69
N ILE A 19 12.13 2.84 3.61
CA ILE A 19 13.00 2.50 2.48
C ILE A 19 13.77 1.19 2.64
N ALA A 20 13.49 0.40 3.67
CA ALA A 20 14.22 -0.82 3.99
C ALA A 20 14.23 -1.85 2.84
N LEU A 21 13.20 -1.88 2.01
CA LEU A 21 13.06 -2.79 0.88
C LEU A 21 13.54 -2.20 -0.46
N HIS A 22 13.94 -0.94 -0.49
CA HIS A 22 14.45 -0.32 -1.72
C HIS A 22 15.77 -0.94 -2.15
N ASP A 23 15.88 -1.37 -3.40
CA ASP A 23 17.05 -2.10 -3.92
C ASP A 23 18.32 -1.24 -3.99
N GLY A 24 18.20 0.05 -4.09
CA GLY A 24 19.29 1.01 -4.09
C GLY A 24 19.78 1.44 -2.70
N ASN A 25 19.27 0.84 -1.62
CA ASN A 25 19.59 1.29 -0.27
C ASN A 25 21.04 0.93 0.13
N ARG A 26 21.99 1.79 -0.22
CA ARG A 26 23.43 1.67 0.07
C ARG A 26 23.85 2.28 1.41
N PHE A 27 22.90 2.69 2.25
CA PHE A 27 23.18 3.41 3.50
C PHE A 27 23.93 2.60 4.55
N ALA A 28 24.16 1.31 4.32
CA ALA A 28 24.80 0.44 5.28
C ALA A 28 26.27 0.13 4.98
N ASN A 29 27.00 0.90 4.19
CA ASN A 29 28.44 0.66 3.86
C ASN A 29 28.79 -0.79 3.46
N LYS A 30 27.82 -1.62 3.13
CA LYS A 30 28.02 -3.01 2.74
C LYS A 30 28.00 -3.11 1.23
N ARG A 31 29.05 -3.68 0.66
CA ARG A 31 29.19 -3.92 -0.78
C ARG A 31 28.14 -4.87 -1.37
N ARG A 32 27.30 -5.50 -0.54
CA ARG A 32 26.19 -6.36 -0.95
C ARG A 32 24.95 -5.97 -0.13
N LEU A 33 23.84 -5.79 -0.83
CA LEU A 33 22.54 -5.70 -0.16
C LEU A 33 22.26 -7.03 0.54
N ALA A 34 21.68 -6.97 1.74
CA ALA A 34 21.12 -8.16 2.35
C ALA A 34 20.00 -8.72 1.46
N PRO A 35 19.79 -10.04 1.43
CA PRO A 35 18.70 -10.64 0.68
C PRO A 35 17.35 -10.01 1.04
N PHE A 36 16.42 -10.00 0.09
CA PHE A 36 15.09 -9.39 0.28
C PHE A 36 14.37 -9.92 1.54
N LYS A 37 14.32 -11.23 1.70
CA LYS A 37 13.57 -11.87 2.79
C LYS A 37 14.00 -11.41 4.20
N PRO A 38 15.29 -11.39 4.58
CA PRO A 38 15.70 -10.83 5.87
C PRO A 38 15.36 -9.35 6.04
N ARG A 39 15.45 -8.54 4.97
CA ARG A 39 15.08 -7.12 5.02
C ARG A 39 13.57 -6.94 5.24
N ALA A 40 12.77 -7.75 4.56
CA ALA A 40 11.32 -7.75 4.73
C ALA A 40 10.94 -8.17 6.16
N GLN A 41 11.59 -9.19 6.71
CA GLN A 41 11.34 -9.61 8.09
C GLN A 41 11.67 -8.48 9.08
N ALA A 42 12.83 -7.86 8.97
CA ALA A 42 13.20 -6.76 9.85
C ALA A 42 12.21 -5.58 9.75
N MET A 43 11.76 -5.23 8.55
CA MET A 43 10.74 -4.20 8.35
C MET A 43 9.40 -4.57 8.99
N LEU A 44 9.00 -5.83 8.89
CA LEU A 44 7.76 -6.31 9.53
C LEU A 44 7.86 -6.32 11.04
N ASP A 45 9.03 -6.63 11.60
CA ASP A 45 9.30 -6.58 13.04
C ASP A 45 9.22 -5.13 13.56
N ASP A 46 9.81 -4.18 12.82
CA ASP A 46 9.73 -2.75 13.13
C ASP A 46 8.26 -2.25 13.05
N LEU A 47 7.52 -2.68 12.03
CA LEU A 47 6.09 -2.35 11.89
C LEU A 47 5.27 -2.95 13.04
N GLY A 48 5.55 -4.19 13.44
CA GLY A 48 4.92 -4.83 14.58
C GLY A 48 5.16 -4.05 15.88
N SER A 49 6.39 -3.59 16.09
CA SER A 49 6.75 -2.76 17.24
C SER A 49 6.01 -1.42 17.24
N LEU A 50 5.93 -0.75 16.08
CA LEU A 50 5.17 0.49 15.93
C LEU A 50 3.68 0.28 16.26
N ILE A 51 3.07 -0.80 15.75
CA ILE A 51 1.67 -1.13 16.05
C ILE A 51 1.47 -1.33 17.55
N ALA A 52 2.35 -2.09 18.20
CA ALA A 52 2.27 -2.33 19.64
C ALA A 52 2.38 -1.03 20.47
N ASP A 53 3.23 -0.12 20.06
CA ASP A 53 3.37 1.18 20.73
C ASP A 53 2.16 2.09 20.50
N LEU A 54 1.59 2.08 19.30
CA LEU A 54 0.33 2.79 19.01
C LEU A 54 -0.83 2.22 19.84
N GLU A 55 -0.94 0.90 19.98
CA GLU A 55 -1.96 0.25 20.81
C GLU A 55 -1.82 0.64 22.29
N LYS A 56 -0.59 0.66 22.82
CA LYS A 56 -0.32 1.09 24.21
C LYS A 56 -0.56 2.58 24.44
N SER A 57 -0.49 3.40 23.40
CA SER A 57 -0.65 4.85 23.54
C SER A 57 -2.06 5.30 23.93
N GLY A 58 -3.06 4.42 23.82
CA GLY A 58 -4.47 4.75 24.02
C GLY A 58 -5.07 5.68 22.96
N ARG A 59 -4.33 5.97 21.89
CA ARG A 59 -4.79 6.83 20.79
C ARG A 59 -5.70 6.06 19.84
N LYS A 60 -6.59 6.81 19.21
CA LYS A 60 -7.41 6.32 18.10
C LYS A 60 -6.69 6.62 16.78
N VAL A 61 -6.24 5.58 16.07
CA VAL A 61 -5.39 5.71 14.89
C VAL A 61 -5.92 4.88 13.75
N MET A 62 -5.95 5.44 12.55
CA MET A 62 -6.04 4.71 11.30
C MET A 62 -4.63 4.56 10.74
N LEU A 63 -4.07 3.37 10.84
CA LEU A 63 -2.78 3.02 10.25
C LEU A 63 -3.01 2.46 8.85
N VAL A 64 -2.37 3.06 7.85
CA VAL A 64 -2.36 2.60 6.46
C VAL A 64 -0.95 2.18 6.09
N VAL A 65 -0.78 0.95 5.66
CA VAL A 65 0.49 0.41 5.16
C VAL A 65 0.30 -0.01 3.71
N VAL A 66 1.03 0.62 2.83
CA VAL A 66 0.94 0.33 1.39
C VAL A 66 2.32 0.50 0.74
N PRO A 67 2.82 -0.52 0.03
CA PRO A 67 4.01 -0.38 -0.79
C PRO A 67 3.76 0.60 -1.94
N GLU A 68 4.77 1.37 -2.31
CA GLU A 68 4.71 2.24 -3.49
C GLU A 68 4.60 1.41 -4.77
N HIS A 69 5.40 0.33 -4.85
CA HIS A 69 5.40 -0.63 -5.95
C HIS A 69 5.88 -2.00 -5.47
N GLY A 70 5.66 -3.01 -6.27
CA GLY A 70 6.23 -4.34 -6.10
C GLY A 70 7.65 -4.45 -6.66
N ALA A 71 8.15 -5.68 -6.77
CA ALA A 71 9.47 -5.97 -7.30
C ALA A 71 9.41 -7.15 -8.29
N ALA A 72 10.07 -6.99 -9.44
CA ALA A 72 10.26 -8.05 -10.42
C ALA A 72 11.57 -8.81 -10.14
N GLU A 73 11.72 -9.38 -8.95
CA GLU A 73 12.98 -10.00 -8.50
C GLU A 73 13.48 -11.14 -9.41
N LYS A 74 12.56 -11.85 -10.03
CA LYS A 74 12.89 -12.96 -10.96
C LYS A 74 12.82 -12.55 -12.42
N GLY A 75 12.43 -11.31 -12.70
CA GLY A 75 12.03 -10.91 -14.04
C GLY A 75 10.78 -11.63 -14.52
N ASP A 76 10.45 -11.44 -15.78
CA ASP A 76 9.35 -12.10 -16.47
C ASP A 76 9.62 -12.14 -17.99
N LYS A 77 8.60 -12.45 -18.80
CA LYS A 77 8.76 -12.55 -20.27
C LYS A 77 9.05 -11.24 -20.98
N VAL A 78 8.84 -10.11 -20.32
CA VAL A 78 8.92 -8.77 -20.93
C VAL A 78 9.99 -7.88 -20.32
N GLN A 79 10.49 -8.22 -19.13
CA GLN A 79 11.58 -7.48 -18.50
C GLN A 79 12.52 -8.36 -17.70
N VAL A 80 13.77 -7.94 -17.61
CA VAL A 80 14.83 -8.62 -16.84
C VAL A 80 14.58 -8.47 -15.33
N ALA A 81 15.15 -9.38 -14.56
CA ALA A 81 15.12 -9.30 -13.10
C ALA A 81 15.61 -7.94 -12.60
N HIS A 82 14.96 -7.42 -11.57
CA HIS A 82 15.22 -6.13 -10.92
C HIS A 82 14.94 -4.88 -11.75
N LEU A 83 14.51 -5.00 -13.01
CA LEU A 83 14.02 -3.85 -13.79
C LEU A 83 12.53 -3.64 -13.53
N ARG A 84 12.09 -2.39 -13.68
CA ARG A 84 10.70 -1.97 -13.50
C ARG A 84 10.21 -1.00 -14.57
N ASP A 85 10.87 -1.03 -15.74
CA ASP A 85 10.55 -0.13 -16.85
C ASP A 85 9.16 -0.38 -17.42
N ILE A 86 8.65 -1.59 -17.23
CA ILE A 86 7.30 -1.98 -17.63
C ILE A 86 6.47 -2.21 -16.37
N PRO A 87 5.35 -1.49 -16.18
CA PRO A 87 4.47 -1.64 -15.01
C PRO A 87 3.69 -2.96 -15.04
N SER A 88 4.42 -4.06 -14.97
CA SER A 88 3.85 -5.42 -14.94
C SER A 88 3.07 -5.67 -13.65
N PRO A 89 2.20 -6.69 -13.59
CA PRO A 89 1.48 -7.05 -12.38
C PRO A 89 2.39 -7.27 -11.15
N ALA A 90 3.63 -7.79 -11.36
CA ALA A 90 4.59 -7.95 -10.28
C ALA A 90 5.03 -6.61 -9.65
N ILE A 91 4.98 -5.53 -10.43
CA ILE A 91 5.32 -4.17 -9.98
C ILE A 91 4.08 -3.46 -9.45
N THR A 92 2.93 -3.62 -10.09
CA THR A 92 1.75 -2.78 -9.83
C THR A 92 0.75 -3.39 -8.85
N HIS A 93 0.75 -4.71 -8.66
CA HIS A 93 -0.15 -5.37 -7.72
C HIS A 93 0.55 -5.52 -6.36
N VAL A 94 0.29 -4.59 -5.46
CA VAL A 94 0.84 -4.59 -4.11
C VAL A 94 -0.28 -4.77 -3.08
N PRO A 95 -0.01 -5.45 -1.96
CA PRO A 95 -0.98 -5.53 -0.87
C PRO A 95 -1.10 -4.17 -0.17
N ALA A 96 -2.28 -3.85 0.31
CA ALA A 96 -2.49 -2.74 1.22
C ALA A 96 -3.15 -3.23 2.51
N LEU A 97 -2.74 -2.67 3.62
CA LEU A 97 -3.31 -2.96 4.94
C LEU A 97 -3.84 -1.67 5.56
N VAL A 98 -5.03 -1.75 6.12
CA VAL A 98 -5.58 -0.70 6.98
C VAL A 98 -5.91 -1.32 8.33
N LYS A 99 -5.37 -0.73 9.39
CA LYS A 99 -5.66 -1.13 10.78
C LYS A 99 -6.22 0.06 11.54
N PHE A 100 -7.35 -0.15 12.18
CA PHE A 100 -7.90 0.78 13.17
C PHE A 100 -7.39 0.38 14.55
N ILE A 101 -6.85 1.33 15.29
CA ILE A 101 -6.31 1.17 16.64
C ILE A 101 -7.15 2.04 17.59
N GLY A 102 -7.45 1.51 18.77
CA GLY A 102 -8.30 2.20 19.77
C GLY A 102 -9.80 2.15 19.45
N VAL A 103 -10.19 1.38 18.44
CA VAL A 103 -11.57 0.99 18.12
C VAL A 103 -11.57 -0.42 17.52
N THR A 104 -12.60 -1.20 17.77
CA THR A 104 -12.75 -2.54 17.21
C THR A 104 -13.97 -2.56 16.28
N PRO A 105 -13.77 -2.59 14.95
CA PRO A 105 -14.88 -2.71 14.01
C PRO A 105 -15.60 -4.06 14.19
N ALA A 106 -16.93 -4.06 14.15
CA ALA A 106 -17.75 -5.26 14.39
C ALA A 106 -17.54 -6.35 13.33
N ASP A 107 -17.15 -5.98 12.12
CA ASP A 107 -17.01 -6.84 10.95
C ASP A 107 -15.55 -7.03 10.49
N SER A 108 -14.58 -6.78 11.39
CA SER A 108 -13.15 -7.01 11.09
C SER A 108 -12.77 -8.49 11.25
N PRO A 109 -11.87 -9.04 10.41
CA PRO A 109 -11.25 -8.42 9.24
C PRO A 109 -12.13 -8.45 7.97
N VAL A 110 -11.99 -7.45 7.12
CA VAL A 110 -12.64 -7.40 5.81
C VAL A 110 -11.57 -7.39 4.72
N THR A 111 -11.73 -8.27 3.72
CA THR A 111 -10.86 -8.32 2.55
C THR A 111 -11.54 -7.64 1.36
N VAL A 112 -10.78 -6.85 0.61
CA VAL A 112 -11.20 -6.19 -0.62
C VAL A 112 -10.33 -6.70 -1.76
N ASP A 113 -10.90 -7.49 -2.65
CA ASP A 113 -10.19 -8.08 -3.80
C ASP A 113 -10.23 -7.20 -5.06
N THR A 114 -10.95 -6.09 -4.99
CA THR A 114 -11.08 -5.16 -6.11
C THR A 114 -9.76 -4.41 -6.32
N LYS A 115 -9.29 -4.32 -7.57
CA LYS A 115 -8.09 -3.55 -7.93
C LYS A 115 -8.33 -2.07 -7.69
N THR A 116 -7.58 -1.50 -6.77
CA THR A 116 -7.68 -0.11 -6.35
C THR A 116 -6.31 0.58 -6.46
N SER A 117 -6.21 1.80 -5.95
CA SER A 117 -4.95 2.56 -5.86
C SER A 117 -4.98 3.50 -4.66
N TYR A 118 -4.02 4.41 -4.57
CA TYR A 118 -4.04 5.49 -3.57
C TYR A 118 -5.31 6.34 -3.61
N LEU A 119 -6.04 6.37 -4.73
CA LEU A 119 -7.35 7.04 -4.79
C LEU A 119 -8.36 6.39 -3.83
N ALA A 120 -8.34 5.06 -3.72
CA ALA A 120 -9.17 4.37 -2.74
C ALA A 120 -8.74 4.65 -1.30
N VAL A 121 -7.43 4.74 -1.05
CA VAL A 121 -6.90 5.13 0.27
C VAL A 121 -7.36 6.55 0.64
N SER A 122 -7.24 7.49 -0.27
CA SER A 122 -7.70 8.87 -0.09
C SER A 122 -9.20 8.93 0.19
N SER A 123 -9.99 8.20 -0.60
CA SER A 123 -11.44 8.10 -0.40
C SER A 123 -11.80 7.52 0.98
N LEU A 124 -11.09 6.48 1.40
CA LEU A 124 -11.30 5.87 2.72
C LEU A 124 -10.96 6.85 3.86
N ILE A 125 -9.87 7.58 3.76
CA ILE A 125 -9.51 8.62 4.74
C ILE A 125 -10.62 9.68 4.80
N GLY A 126 -11.11 10.16 3.65
CA GLY A 126 -12.23 11.10 3.59
C GLY A 126 -13.46 10.58 4.33
N ARG A 127 -13.87 9.35 4.07
CA ARG A 127 -15.03 8.72 4.73
C ARG A 127 -14.86 8.59 6.24
N VAL A 128 -13.67 8.23 6.71
CA VAL A 128 -13.36 8.14 8.14
C VAL A 128 -13.51 9.51 8.82
N LEU A 129 -13.09 10.57 8.15
CA LEU A 129 -13.22 11.94 8.65
C LEU A 129 -14.67 12.44 8.62
N GLU A 130 -15.38 12.25 7.50
CA GLU A 130 -16.75 12.68 7.28
C GLU A 130 -17.73 12.00 8.25
N THR A 131 -17.57 10.69 8.44
CA THR A 131 -18.41 9.92 9.37
C THR A 131 -18.05 10.16 10.83
N ASN A 132 -16.96 10.87 11.12
CA ASN A 132 -16.38 10.98 12.46
C ASN A 132 -16.20 9.59 13.12
N TYR A 133 -15.63 8.66 12.36
CA TYR A 133 -15.56 7.24 12.69
C TYR A 133 -15.09 6.96 14.12
N PHE A 134 -14.04 7.65 14.54
CA PHE A 134 -13.49 7.51 15.89
C PHE A 134 -14.31 8.14 17.01
N GLY A 135 -15.27 8.99 16.68
CA GLY A 135 -16.18 9.60 17.64
C GLY A 135 -17.47 8.81 17.86
N LYS A 136 -17.69 7.76 17.06
CA LYS A 136 -18.89 6.93 17.16
C LYS A 136 -18.73 5.80 18.16
N PRO A 137 -19.84 5.26 18.70
CA PRO A 137 -19.84 4.02 19.46
C PRO A 137 -19.19 2.88 18.66
N GLU A 138 -18.56 1.98 19.39
CA GLU A 138 -17.90 0.82 18.80
C GLU A 138 -18.92 -0.03 18.02
N GLY A 139 -18.56 -0.41 16.78
CA GLY A 139 -19.39 -1.21 15.90
C GLY A 139 -20.55 -0.47 15.21
N GLU A 140 -20.77 0.82 15.47
CA GLU A 140 -21.86 1.58 14.82
C GLU A 140 -21.68 1.74 13.31
N VAL A 141 -20.43 1.85 12.84
CA VAL A 141 -20.12 1.93 11.41
C VAL A 141 -19.27 0.72 11.03
N PRO A 142 -19.86 -0.26 10.32
CA PRO A 142 -19.11 -1.41 9.83
C PRO A 142 -18.03 -1.03 8.83
N LEU A 143 -16.90 -1.74 8.82
CA LEU A 143 -15.83 -1.52 7.83
C LEU A 143 -16.32 -1.70 6.39
N LYS A 144 -17.20 -2.66 6.15
CA LYS A 144 -17.79 -2.87 4.83
C LYS A 144 -18.47 -1.61 4.25
N ASP A 145 -19.06 -0.78 5.11
CA ASP A 145 -19.72 0.45 4.66
C ASP A 145 -18.69 1.53 4.29
N LEU A 146 -17.57 1.60 5.02
CA LEU A 146 -16.44 2.45 4.66
C LEU A 146 -15.76 2.00 3.36
N LEU A 147 -15.73 0.71 3.10
CA LEU A 147 -15.04 0.09 1.96
C LEU A 147 -15.93 -0.06 0.72
N LYS A 148 -17.24 0.19 0.85
CA LYS A 148 -18.19 0.10 -0.26
C LYS A 148 -17.86 1.08 -1.37
N ASP A 149 -17.94 0.64 -2.63
CA ASP A 149 -17.77 1.47 -3.81
C ASP A 149 -16.50 2.34 -3.81
N LEU A 150 -15.39 1.80 -3.31
CA LEU A 150 -14.09 2.45 -3.41
C LEU A 150 -13.66 2.60 -4.87
N PRO A 151 -12.95 3.68 -5.23
CA PRO A 151 -12.45 3.88 -6.57
C PRO A 151 -11.64 2.69 -7.09
N GLN A 152 -11.98 2.21 -8.28
CA GLN A 152 -11.24 1.14 -8.96
C GLN A 152 -10.19 1.75 -9.89
N THR A 153 -9.09 1.04 -10.06
CA THR A 153 -8.00 1.44 -10.94
C THR A 153 -7.75 0.37 -11.98
N HIS A 154 -7.91 0.72 -13.25
CA HIS A 154 -7.81 -0.20 -14.38
C HIS A 154 -6.57 0.02 -15.25
N SER A 155 -5.85 1.10 -15.05
CA SER A 155 -4.67 1.44 -15.85
C SER A 155 -3.54 1.96 -14.98
N VAL A 156 -2.32 1.63 -15.38
CA VAL A 156 -1.09 2.10 -14.74
C VAL A 156 -0.11 2.53 -15.83
N SER A 157 0.64 3.59 -15.58
CA SER A 157 1.68 4.06 -16.47
C SER A 157 2.93 4.35 -15.64
N GLU A 158 4.03 3.72 -15.98
CA GLU A 158 5.33 4.03 -15.37
C GLU A 158 5.86 5.36 -15.91
N ASN A 159 5.70 5.57 -17.22
CA ASN A 159 6.10 6.77 -17.92
C ASN A 159 5.23 6.97 -19.19
N ALA A 160 5.56 7.98 -20.01
CA ALA A 160 4.83 8.23 -21.25
C ALA A 160 4.90 7.05 -22.24
N ASN A 161 5.92 6.22 -22.14
CA ASN A 161 6.26 5.21 -23.13
C ASN A 161 5.76 3.81 -22.78
N ALA A 162 5.46 3.51 -21.51
CA ALA A 162 5.00 2.20 -21.07
C ALA A 162 3.69 2.32 -20.28
N LYS A 163 2.63 1.69 -20.78
CA LYS A 163 1.30 1.70 -20.17
C LYS A 163 0.78 0.29 -20.06
N VAL A 164 0.16 -0.04 -18.94
CA VAL A 164 -0.57 -1.30 -18.74
C VAL A 164 -2.02 -0.99 -18.39
N VAL A 165 -2.93 -1.70 -19.02
CA VAL A 165 -4.38 -1.57 -18.78
C VAL A 165 -4.94 -2.93 -18.45
N ASN A 166 -5.72 -3.03 -17.39
CA ASN A 166 -6.56 -4.21 -17.17
C ASN A 166 -7.90 -4.01 -17.87
N TYR A 167 -8.19 -4.85 -18.85
CA TYR A 167 -9.44 -4.84 -19.60
C TYR A 167 -10.06 -6.23 -19.62
N LYS A 168 -11.28 -6.35 -19.15
CA LYS A 168 -12.01 -7.64 -19.06
C LYS A 168 -11.20 -8.75 -18.36
N GLY A 169 -10.49 -8.40 -17.29
CA GLY A 169 -9.69 -9.35 -16.50
C GLY A 169 -8.34 -9.74 -17.10
N LYS A 170 -7.97 -9.18 -18.26
CA LYS A 170 -6.67 -9.37 -18.89
C LYS A 170 -5.85 -8.10 -18.85
N ASP A 171 -4.55 -8.27 -18.68
CA ASP A 171 -3.62 -7.14 -18.71
C ASP A 171 -3.07 -6.97 -20.13
N TYR A 172 -3.06 -5.74 -20.62
CA TYR A 172 -2.52 -5.36 -21.92
C TYR A 172 -1.42 -4.32 -21.72
N VAL A 173 -0.35 -4.46 -22.46
CA VAL A 173 0.77 -3.51 -22.47
C VAL A 173 0.83 -2.77 -23.80
N LYS A 174 1.12 -1.48 -23.71
CA LYS A 174 1.46 -0.63 -24.85
C LYS A 174 2.82 0.00 -24.58
N MET A 175 3.74 -0.17 -25.51
CA MET A 175 5.07 0.45 -25.51
C MET A 175 5.14 1.50 -26.59
N ASP A 176 5.51 2.72 -26.23
CA ASP A 176 5.59 3.88 -27.15
C ASP A 176 4.34 4.03 -28.02
N ASN A 177 4.49 4.17 -29.33
CA ASN A 177 3.42 4.28 -30.32
C ASN A 177 3.00 2.93 -30.90
N LYS A 178 3.40 1.80 -30.30
CA LYS A 178 3.02 0.46 -30.78
C LYS A 178 1.60 0.11 -30.36
N ASP A 179 1.05 -0.91 -31.00
CA ASP A 179 -0.28 -1.42 -30.66
C ASP A 179 -0.30 -2.09 -29.28
N TRP A 180 -1.49 -2.12 -28.69
CA TRP A 180 -1.73 -2.88 -27.47
C TRP A 180 -1.52 -4.38 -27.69
N ARG A 181 -0.80 -5.00 -26.77
CA ARG A 181 -0.57 -6.46 -26.78
C ARG A 181 -0.99 -7.02 -25.43
N GLU A 182 -1.61 -8.22 -25.47
CA GLU A 182 -1.92 -8.94 -24.23
C GLU A 182 -0.61 -9.26 -23.49
N TYR A 183 -0.60 -8.91 -22.21
CA TYR A 183 0.50 -9.25 -21.32
C TYR A 183 0.39 -10.74 -20.95
N ALA A 184 1.09 -11.59 -21.64
CA ALA A 184 1.11 -13.02 -21.34
C ALA A 184 1.94 -13.25 -20.06
N LYS A 185 1.30 -13.81 -19.04
CA LYS A 185 1.96 -14.26 -17.81
C LYS A 185 3.01 -15.35 -18.08
#